data_834137e81e6b61573a9ee6ae4bcd43da
#
_entry.id   834137e81e6b61573a9ee6ae4bcd43da
#
_cell.length_a   1.000
_cell.length_b   1.000
_cell.length_c   1.000
_cell.angle_alpha   90.00
_cell.angle_beta   90.00
_cell.angle_gamma   90.00
#
_symmetry.space_group_name_H-M   'P 1'
#
loop_
_entity.id
_entity.type
_entity.pdbx_description
1 polymer ?
#
loop_
_entity_poly.entity_id
_entity_poly.type
_entity_poly.pdbx_seq_one_letter_code
_entity_poly.pdbx_strand_id
1 'polypeptide(L)'
;YELHPEFTALPTMPVVWNNNPSDVKMFGQARPAKGGNGKKKISGTEWGMFGPGIPKFNFALLLHGEQYVELSRPGGLPVEGSFTTETSNIGLHDKGKGLLLENETIYRDDAGNEVCKTVGASYVRTITGFKSVGRSFSQIFARPTREPDHVVDMYIDPFQAEFYRVNGDYNPLHIDHSVATSVGFPAPILHGLCTFGTACRAVLQAYTNGDPKTFKAIKVRFASPVYPGTTLRTEMWDDENNTENAKNGFHRVMFE
;
A
#
# COMPACT_ATOMS: atom_id res chain seq x y z
N TYR A 1 23.45 0.47 6.45
CA TYR A 1 23.22 -0.55 7.47
C TYR A 1 22.39 0.05 8.59
N GLU A 2 21.49 -0.72 9.18
CA GLU A 2 20.57 -0.29 10.24
C GLU A 2 21.30 0.22 11.51
N LEU A 3 22.57 -0.18 11.69
CA LEU A 3 23.43 0.28 12.80
C LEU A 3 24.26 1.52 12.45
N HIS A 4 24.13 2.06 11.24
CA HIS A 4 24.83 3.29 10.88
C HIS A 4 24.17 4.50 11.56
N PRO A 5 24.93 5.45 12.15
CA PRO A 5 24.36 6.62 12.85
C PRO A 5 23.46 7.50 11.98
N GLU A 6 23.67 7.49 10.68
CA GLU A 6 22.88 8.23 9.71
C GLU A 6 21.80 7.39 9.03
N PHE A 7 21.54 6.16 9.53
CA PHE A 7 20.47 5.33 8.99
C PHE A 7 19.12 6.04 9.12
N THR A 8 18.37 6.03 8.04
CA THR A 8 17.00 6.55 8.00
C THR A 8 16.08 5.55 7.32
N ALA A 9 14.89 5.36 7.86
CA ALA A 9 13.90 4.46 7.28
C ALA A 9 13.22 5.11 6.07
N LEU A 10 12.96 4.31 5.03
CA LEU A 10 12.14 4.77 3.92
C LEU A 10 10.72 5.08 4.43
N PRO A 11 10.13 6.25 4.10
CA PRO A 11 8.84 6.68 4.65
C PRO A 11 7.66 5.74 4.37
N THR A 12 7.79 4.88 3.36
CA THR A 12 6.78 3.88 2.99
C THR A 12 6.86 2.58 3.82
N MET A 13 7.83 2.43 4.72
CA MET A 13 7.97 1.24 5.57
C MET A 13 6.70 0.85 6.36
N PRO A 14 5.86 1.78 6.85
CA PRO A 14 4.67 1.40 7.62
C PRO A 14 3.72 0.44 6.91
N VAL A 15 3.70 0.43 5.57
CA VAL A 15 2.80 -0.45 4.80
C VAL A 15 3.19 -1.93 4.87
N VAL A 16 4.43 -2.24 5.30
CA VAL A 16 4.94 -3.62 5.43
C VAL A 16 5.11 -4.07 6.89
N TRP A 17 4.97 -3.18 7.87
CA TRP A 17 5.15 -3.54 9.29
C TRP A 17 4.14 -4.58 9.79
N ASN A 18 2.93 -4.60 9.21
CA ASN A 18 1.88 -5.55 9.56
C ASN A 18 1.92 -6.83 8.73
N ASN A 19 2.85 -6.97 7.80
CA ASN A 19 3.01 -8.20 7.05
C ASN A 19 3.46 -9.31 8.00
N ASN A 20 2.52 -10.20 8.35
CA ASN A 20 2.79 -11.29 9.28
C ASN A 20 2.89 -12.60 8.50
N PRO A 21 3.97 -13.40 8.66
CA PRO A 21 4.09 -14.71 8.04
C PRO A 21 2.90 -15.65 8.34
N SER A 22 2.11 -15.40 9.40
CA SER A 22 0.89 -16.17 9.68
C SER A 22 -0.24 -15.90 8.68
N ASP A 23 -0.19 -14.83 7.92
CA ASP A 23 -1.17 -14.48 6.88
C ASP A 23 -1.08 -15.38 5.64
N VAL A 24 -0.01 -16.18 5.53
CA VAL A 24 0.10 -17.30 4.57
C VAL A 24 -1.13 -18.21 4.61
N LYS A 25 -1.83 -18.30 5.75
CA LYS A 25 -3.10 -19.03 5.88
C LYS A 25 -4.23 -18.47 5.00
N MET A 26 -4.21 -17.20 4.71
CA MET A 26 -5.21 -16.55 3.85
C MET A 26 -5.18 -17.06 2.41
N PHE A 27 -4.01 -17.49 1.93
CA PHE A 27 -3.80 -17.96 0.58
C PHE A 27 -3.80 -19.49 0.43
N GLY A 28 -4.27 -20.23 1.45
CA GLY A 28 -4.49 -21.68 1.35
C GLY A 28 -3.23 -22.56 1.39
N GLN A 29 -2.06 -22.01 1.69
CA GLN A 29 -0.79 -22.76 1.72
C GLN A 29 -0.31 -23.16 3.12
N ALA A 30 -1.09 -22.93 4.17
CA ALA A 30 -0.68 -23.29 5.53
C ALA A 30 -1.00 -24.74 5.85
N ARG A 31 0.01 -25.53 6.15
CA ARG A 31 -0.16 -26.76 6.92
C ARG A 31 -0.77 -26.42 8.28
N PRO A 32 -1.74 -27.20 8.80
CA PRO A 32 -2.31 -26.95 10.10
C PRO A 32 -1.21 -27.05 11.17
N ALA A 33 -0.97 -25.95 11.89
CA ALA A 33 -0.14 -25.99 13.07
C ALA A 33 -0.81 -26.87 14.12
N LYS A 34 -0.17 -27.94 14.55
CA LYS A 34 -0.59 -28.74 15.68
C LYS A 34 -0.52 -27.90 16.95
N GLY A 35 -1.67 -27.69 17.57
CA GLY A 35 -1.81 -27.41 18.99
C GLY A 35 -1.52 -25.98 19.44
N GLY A 36 -2.53 -25.15 19.47
CA GLY A 36 -2.60 -23.96 20.28
C GLY A 36 -4.07 -23.61 20.56
N ASN A 37 -4.57 -23.99 21.74
CA ASN A 37 -5.88 -23.59 22.25
C ASN A 37 -5.89 -22.09 22.61
N GLY A 38 -5.87 -21.24 21.63
CA GLY A 38 -6.09 -19.81 21.78
C GLY A 38 -7.29 -19.39 20.94
N LYS A 39 -8.47 -19.35 21.55
CA LYS A 39 -9.64 -18.68 20.96
C LYS A 39 -9.35 -17.19 20.86
N LYS A 40 -8.68 -16.74 19.79
CA LYS A 40 -8.73 -15.35 19.38
C LYS A 40 -10.16 -15.07 18.92
N LYS A 41 -10.97 -14.44 19.77
CA LYS A 41 -12.19 -13.76 19.34
C LYS A 41 -11.74 -12.64 18.41
N ILE A 42 -11.80 -12.89 17.11
CA ILE A 42 -11.81 -11.81 16.12
C ILE A 42 -13.24 -11.28 16.19
N SER A 43 -13.43 -10.21 16.95
CA SER A 43 -14.71 -9.51 16.99
C SER A 43 -14.95 -8.93 15.60
N GLY A 44 -15.97 -9.42 14.91
CA GLY A 44 -16.35 -8.94 13.59
C GLY A 44 -16.43 -9.99 12.49
N THR A 45 -16.11 -11.26 12.77
CA THR A 45 -16.08 -12.33 11.76
C THR A 45 -17.45 -12.93 11.39
N GLU A 46 -18.52 -12.53 12.03
CA GLU A 46 -19.89 -12.93 11.60
C GLU A 46 -20.41 -12.13 10.40
N TRP A 47 -19.68 -11.14 9.97
CA TRP A 47 -19.99 -10.25 8.87
C TRP A 47 -19.44 -10.72 7.53
N GLY A 48 -19.09 -12.00 7.36
CA GLY A 48 -18.15 -12.20 6.28
C GLY A 48 -17.28 -10.94 6.23
N MET A 49 -16.04 -10.94 6.32
CA MET A 49 -15.03 -9.87 6.52
C MET A 49 -15.43 -8.39 6.17
N PHE A 50 -16.56 -8.14 5.52
CA PHE A 50 -16.90 -6.84 4.90
C PHE A 50 -18.33 -6.33 5.19
N GLY A 51 -19.13 -7.03 5.99
CA GLY A 51 -20.45 -6.54 6.40
C GLY A 51 -21.66 -7.26 5.80
N PRO A 52 -22.86 -7.06 6.38
CA PRO A 52 -24.08 -7.72 5.93
C PRO A 52 -24.45 -7.28 4.52
N GLY A 53 -24.88 -8.26 3.72
CA GLY A 53 -25.32 -8.00 2.33
C GLY A 53 -24.23 -8.05 1.28
N ILE A 54 -22.96 -8.29 1.66
CA ILE A 54 -21.89 -8.49 0.70
C ILE A 54 -21.72 -9.96 0.41
N PRO A 55 -21.74 -10.37 -0.87
CA PRO A 55 -21.53 -11.74 -1.24
C PRO A 55 -20.16 -12.24 -0.81
N LYS A 56 -20.07 -13.51 -0.41
CA LYS A 56 -18.77 -14.17 -0.24
C LYS A 56 -18.03 -14.16 -1.56
N PHE A 57 -16.77 -13.79 -1.55
CA PHE A 57 -15.92 -13.78 -2.74
C PHE A 57 -14.60 -14.51 -2.51
N ASN A 58 -13.97 -14.88 -3.60
CA ASN A 58 -12.64 -15.49 -3.57
C ASN A 58 -11.59 -14.40 -3.30
N PHE A 59 -10.85 -14.52 -2.20
CA PHE A 59 -9.76 -13.62 -1.84
C PHE A 59 -8.64 -13.53 -2.90
N ALA A 60 -8.47 -14.55 -3.74
CA ALA A 60 -7.55 -14.51 -4.87
C ALA A 60 -7.90 -13.43 -5.90
N LEU A 61 -9.15 -12.94 -5.89
CA LEU A 61 -9.61 -11.84 -6.75
C LEU A 61 -9.43 -10.45 -6.13
N LEU A 62 -8.91 -10.39 -4.90
CA LEU A 62 -8.65 -9.14 -4.22
C LEU A 62 -7.34 -8.54 -4.75
N LEU A 63 -7.42 -7.34 -5.28
CA LEU A 63 -6.29 -6.57 -5.77
C LEU A 63 -6.04 -5.38 -4.85
N HIS A 64 -4.79 -5.08 -4.58
CA HIS A 64 -4.42 -3.83 -3.92
C HIS A 64 -4.69 -2.68 -4.89
N GLY A 65 -5.65 -1.84 -4.59
CA GLY A 65 -6.11 -0.78 -5.49
C GLY A 65 -5.46 0.57 -5.22
N GLU A 66 -5.35 0.97 -3.96
CA GLU A 66 -4.76 2.25 -3.55
C GLU A 66 -4.00 2.11 -2.24
N GLN A 67 -2.97 2.96 -2.05
CA GLN A 67 -2.21 3.05 -0.81
C GLN A 67 -1.93 4.50 -0.47
N TYR A 68 -2.05 4.83 0.82
CA TYR A 68 -1.68 6.10 1.42
C TYR A 68 -0.81 5.89 2.64
N VAL A 69 0.17 6.77 2.83
CA VAL A 69 0.95 6.90 4.06
C VAL A 69 1.09 8.37 4.40
N GLU A 70 0.92 8.71 5.67
CA GLU A 70 1.17 10.04 6.21
C GLU A 70 1.97 9.93 7.51
N LEU A 71 3.05 10.69 7.62
CA LEU A 71 3.79 10.82 8.86
C LEU A 71 3.17 11.92 9.73
N SER A 72 2.92 11.59 10.99
CA SER A 72 2.29 12.53 11.92
C SER A 72 3.24 13.63 12.39
N ARG A 73 4.57 13.37 12.31
CA ARG A 73 5.61 14.29 12.73
C ARG A 73 6.62 14.53 11.63
N PRO A 74 7.24 15.73 11.55
CA PRO A 74 8.41 15.96 10.69
C PRO A 74 9.63 15.18 11.20
N GLY A 75 10.61 14.99 10.31
CA GLY A 75 11.88 14.36 10.66
C GLY A 75 12.00 12.88 10.33
N GLY A 76 10.99 12.31 9.65
CA GLY A 76 11.01 10.93 9.19
C GLY A 76 10.45 9.93 10.21
N LEU A 77 10.59 8.64 9.89
CA LEU A 77 10.18 7.55 10.77
C LEU A 77 11.27 7.27 11.82
N PRO A 78 10.87 6.87 13.05
CA PRO A 78 11.84 6.34 14.00
C PRO A 78 12.48 5.06 13.45
N VAL A 79 13.76 4.88 13.71
CA VAL A 79 14.55 3.72 13.24
C VAL A 79 14.51 2.56 14.21
N GLU A 80 14.00 2.79 15.42
CA GLU A 80 13.80 1.78 16.46
C GLU A 80 12.58 2.15 17.31
N GLY A 81 12.00 1.17 18.00
CA GLY A 81 10.87 1.35 18.91
C GLY A 81 9.81 0.27 18.76
N SER A 82 8.81 0.34 19.63
CA SER A 82 7.61 -0.48 19.57
C SER A 82 6.43 0.37 19.13
N PHE A 83 5.49 -0.25 18.43
CA PHE A 83 4.28 0.43 18.00
C PHE A 83 3.04 -0.38 18.37
N THR A 84 2.01 0.32 18.83
CA THR A 84 0.65 -0.21 18.86
C THR A 84 -0.07 0.20 17.58
N THR A 85 -0.88 -0.69 17.04
CA THR A 85 -1.65 -0.45 15.80
C THR A 85 -3.14 -0.57 16.05
N GLU A 86 -3.90 0.37 15.51
CA GLU A 86 -5.34 0.34 15.48
C GLU A 86 -5.80 0.35 14.02
N THR A 87 -6.48 -0.72 13.58
CA THR A 87 -6.98 -0.83 12.21
C THR A 87 -8.49 -0.83 12.21
N SER A 88 -9.08 -0.01 11.34
CA SER A 88 -10.52 0.09 11.15
C SER A 88 -10.91 0.11 9.67
N ASN A 89 -12.06 -0.50 9.35
CA ASN A 89 -12.69 -0.35 8.05
C ASN A 89 -13.37 1.02 8.01
N ILE A 90 -12.96 1.88 7.08
CA ILE A 90 -13.47 3.25 6.98
C ILE A 90 -14.49 3.43 5.86
N GLY A 91 -14.47 2.55 4.87
CA GLY A 91 -15.40 2.61 3.75
C GLY A 91 -15.52 1.33 2.97
N LEU A 92 -16.71 1.13 2.40
CA LEU A 92 -17.05 0.04 1.51
C LEU A 92 -17.93 0.59 0.40
N HIS A 93 -17.42 0.58 -0.82
CA HIS A 93 -18.02 1.30 -1.93
C HIS A 93 -18.27 0.42 -3.15
N ASP A 94 -19.48 0.49 -3.67
CA ASP A 94 -19.81 -0.03 -5.00
C ASP A 94 -19.26 0.96 -6.05
N LYS A 95 -18.32 0.49 -6.87
CA LYS A 95 -17.70 1.26 -7.97
C LYS A 95 -18.31 0.88 -9.34
N GLY A 96 -19.46 0.21 -9.37
CA GLY A 96 -20.18 -0.20 -10.58
C GLY A 96 -19.57 -1.40 -11.33
N LYS A 97 -18.27 -1.62 -11.21
CA LYS A 97 -17.55 -2.79 -11.78
C LYS A 97 -16.92 -3.68 -10.71
N GLY A 98 -17.04 -3.32 -9.46
CA GLY A 98 -16.47 -4.03 -8.33
C GLY A 98 -16.62 -3.26 -7.03
N LEU A 99 -16.20 -3.90 -5.96
CA LEU A 99 -16.21 -3.41 -4.60
C LEU A 99 -14.86 -2.78 -4.28
N LEU A 100 -14.86 -1.61 -3.63
CA LEU A 100 -13.68 -1.00 -3.01
C LEU A 100 -13.86 -1.02 -1.50
N LEU A 101 -12.93 -1.68 -0.80
CA LEU A 101 -12.84 -1.70 0.66
C LEU A 101 -11.67 -0.83 1.09
N GLU A 102 -11.90 0.11 1.98
CA GLU A 102 -10.90 1.03 2.50
C GLU A 102 -10.67 0.81 4.00
N ASN A 103 -9.39 0.60 4.37
CA ASN A 103 -8.95 0.36 5.74
C ASN A 103 -7.97 1.44 6.16
N GLU A 104 -8.13 1.97 7.36
CA GLU A 104 -7.16 2.89 7.99
C GLU A 104 -6.43 2.17 9.12
N THR A 105 -5.11 2.31 9.17
CA THR A 105 -4.29 1.87 10.30
C THR A 105 -3.53 3.04 10.88
N ILE A 106 -3.66 3.25 12.18
CA ILE A 106 -2.94 4.27 12.95
C ILE A 106 -1.86 3.56 13.76
N TYR A 107 -0.64 4.07 13.70
CA TYR A 107 0.53 3.58 14.45
C TYR A 107 0.86 4.57 15.56
N ARG A 108 0.95 4.07 16.80
CA ARG A 108 1.27 4.87 17.98
C ARG A 108 2.52 4.34 18.67
N ASP A 109 3.36 5.26 19.15
CA ASP A 109 4.51 4.93 19.98
C ASP A 109 4.10 4.49 21.39
N ASP A 110 5.06 4.06 22.22
CA ASP A 110 4.82 3.62 23.60
C ASP A 110 4.25 4.72 24.50
N ALA A 111 4.39 5.99 24.11
CA ALA A 111 3.77 7.13 24.80
C ALA A 111 2.34 7.43 24.32
N GLY A 112 1.82 6.64 23.36
CA GLY A 112 0.49 6.80 22.78
C GLY A 112 0.40 7.88 21.70
N ASN A 113 1.50 8.50 21.30
CA ASN A 113 1.48 9.51 20.26
C ASN A 113 1.43 8.86 18.87
N GLU A 114 0.66 9.46 17.97
CA GLU A 114 0.60 9.01 16.57
C GLU A 114 1.94 9.28 15.86
N VAL A 115 2.49 8.22 15.28
CA VAL A 115 3.73 8.24 14.50
C VAL A 115 3.42 8.37 13.02
N CYS A 116 2.51 7.55 12.53
CA CYS A 116 2.05 7.58 11.15
C CYS A 116 0.66 6.93 11.03
N LYS A 117 0.07 7.18 9.89
CA LYS A 117 -1.21 6.62 9.46
C LYS A 117 -1.09 6.05 8.06
N THR A 118 -1.70 4.91 7.82
CA THR A 118 -1.85 4.35 6.47
C THR A 118 -3.31 4.16 6.12
N VAL A 119 -3.65 4.31 4.83
CA VAL A 119 -4.95 3.90 4.29
C VAL A 119 -4.71 3.02 3.08
N GLY A 120 -5.16 1.78 3.17
CA GLY A 120 -5.15 0.84 2.06
C GLY A 120 -6.54 0.70 1.44
N ALA A 121 -6.62 0.54 0.14
CA ALA A 121 -7.86 0.20 -0.55
C ALA A 121 -7.71 -1.08 -1.36
N SER A 122 -8.55 -2.05 -1.03
CA SER A 122 -8.64 -3.34 -1.74
C SER A 122 -9.79 -3.32 -2.72
N TYR A 123 -9.54 -3.73 -3.95
CA TYR A 123 -10.53 -3.80 -5.01
C TYR A 123 -10.86 -5.25 -5.36
N VAL A 124 -12.14 -5.59 -5.36
CA VAL A 124 -12.64 -6.92 -5.76
C VAL A 124 -13.54 -6.76 -6.97
N ARG A 125 -13.16 -7.37 -8.09
CA ARG A 125 -13.92 -7.32 -9.34
C ARG A 125 -15.27 -8.03 -9.18
N THR A 126 -16.26 -7.60 -9.97
CA THR A 126 -17.57 -8.25 -10.15
C THR A 126 -18.55 -8.17 -8.97
N ILE A 127 -18.15 -7.61 -7.84
CA ILE A 127 -19.07 -7.43 -6.70
C ILE A 127 -19.68 -6.04 -6.76
N THR A 128 -20.96 -5.98 -7.07
CA THR A 128 -21.73 -4.74 -7.26
C THR A 128 -23.15 -4.90 -6.76
N GLY A 129 -23.96 -3.84 -6.79
CA GLY A 129 -25.38 -3.86 -6.45
C GLY A 129 -25.67 -3.77 -4.94
N PHE A 130 -24.70 -3.33 -4.14
CA PHE A 130 -24.89 -3.07 -2.71
C PHE A 130 -24.83 -1.57 -2.39
N LYS A 131 -25.39 -1.19 -1.24
CA LYS A 131 -25.33 0.21 -0.79
C LYS A 131 -23.96 0.52 -0.22
N SER A 132 -23.28 1.52 -0.79
CA SER A 132 -22.02 2.04 -0.25
C SER A 132 -22.20 2.59 1.16
N VAL A 133 -21.21 2.36 2.04
CA VAL A 133 -21.21 2.80 3.44
C VAL A 133 -19.84 3.34 3.82
N GLY A 134 -19.81 4.18 4.85
CA GLY A 134 -18.58 4.80 5.36
C GLY A 134 -18.11 6.00 4.53
N ARG A 135 -16.92 6.48 4.85
CA ARG A 135 -16.26 7.57 4.12
C ARG A 135 -15.41 7.01 2.98
N SER A 136 -15.33 7.71 1.85
CA SER A 136 -14.38 7.35 0.79
C SER A 136 -13.13 8.19 0.94
N PHE A 137 -11.98 7.51 0.96
CA PHE A 137 -10.66 8.12 0.91
C PHE A 137 -10.12 8.11 -0.53
N SER A 138 -10.71 7.28 -1.40
CA SER A 138 -10.35 7.18 -2.81
C SER A 138 -10.60 8.50 -3.54
N GLN A 139 -9.56 9.00 -4.19
CA GLN A 139 -9.61 10.20 -5.01
C GLN A 139 -8.78 9.99 -6.27
N ILE A 140 -9.35 10.39 -7.40
CA ILE A 140 -8.68 10.33 -8.69
C ILE A 140 -8.16 11.72 -9.03
N PHE A 141 -6.87 11.81 -9.31
CA PHE A 141 -6.23 13.00 -9.85
C PHE A 141 -6.01 12.79 -11.35
N ALA A 142 -6.35 13.79 -12.15
CA ALA A 142 -6.06 13.75 -13.57
C ALA A 142 -4.57 13.99 -13.79
N ARG A 143 -3.96 13.20 -14.68
CA ARG A 143 -2.59 13.45 -15.13
C ARG A 143 -2.51 14.84 -15.77
N PRO A 144 -1.50 15.66 -15.43
CA PRO A 144 -1.26 16.91 -16.13
C PRO A 144 -1.00 16.69 -17.63
N THR A 145 -1.45 17.63 -18.46
CA THR A 145 -1.27 17.56 -19.93
C THR A 145 0.03 18.18 -20.40
N ARG A 146 0.76 18.86 -19.52
CA ARG A 146 2.09 19.43 -19.78
C ARG A 146 3.19 18.39 -19.60
N GLU A 147 4.36 18.67 -20.14
CA GLU A 147 5.55 17.84 -19.90
C GLU A 147 5.87 17.75 -18.41
N PRO A 148 6.42 16.61 -17.95
CA PRO A 148 6.82 16.45 -16.55
C PRO A 148 8.01 17.37 -16.20
N ASP A 149 8.04 17.85 -14.96
CA ASP A 149 9.16 18.65 -14.44
C ASP A 149 10.37 17.77 -14.15
N HIS A 150 10.12 16.52 -13.72
CA HIS A 150 11.17 15.53 -13.50
C HIS A 150 10.74 14.16 -14.02
N VAL A 151 11.74 13.39 -14.47
CA VAL A 151 11.57 11.99 -14.89
C VAL A 151 12.68 11.15 -14.28
N VAL A 152 12.33 10.04 -13.65
CA VAL A 152 13.29 9.08 -13.09
C VAL A 152 12.96 7.68 -13.62
N ASP A 153 13.93 7.05 -14.26
CA ASP A 153 13.84 5.67 -14.74
C ASP A 153 14.57 4.74 -13.79
N MET A 154 13.89 3.68 -13.35
CA MET A 154 14.46 2.63 -12.50
C MET A 154 14.21 1.26 -13.12
N TYR A 155 15.28 0.51 -13.37
CA TYR A 155 15.17 -0.87 -13.81
C TYR A 155 14.71 -1.75 -12.64
N ILE A 156 13.69 -2.55 -12.89
CA ILE A 156 13.15 -3.54 -11.95
C ILE A 156 13.78 -4.88 -12.28
N ASP A 157 14.58 -5.39 -11.36
CA ASP A 157 15.25 -6.69 -11.52
C ASP A 157 14.24 -7.80 -11.79
N PRO A 158 14.54 -8.79 -12.67
CA PRO A 158 13.67 -9.94 -12.91
C PRO A 158 13.30 -10.71 -11.64
N PHE A 159 14.16 -10.72 -10.62
CA PHE A 159 13.94 -11.37 -9.32
C PHE A 159 13.40 -10.43 -8.23
N GLN A 160 13.00 -9.22 -8.60
CA GLN A 160 12.54 -8.22 -7.62
C GLN A 160 11.33 -8.69 -6.81
N ALA A 161 10.44 -9.47 -7.41
CA ALA A 161 9.25 -9.99 -6.70
C ALA A 161 9.64 -11.02 -5.63
N GLU A 162 10.61 -11.88 -5.90
CA GLU A 162 11.15 -12.86 -4.95
C GLU A 162 11.86 -12.15 -3.79
N PHE A 163 12.64 -11.11 -4.07
CA PHE A 163 13.26 -10.29 -3.03
C PHE A 163 12.22 -9.55 -2.19
N TYR A 164 11.22 -8.95 -2.83
CA TYR A 164 10.19 -8.22 -2.11
C TYR A 164 9.36 -9.13 -1.18
N ARG A 165 9.18 -10.38 -1.56
CA ARG A 165 8.49 -11.41 -0.77
C ARG A 165 9.10 -11.58 0.63
N VAL A 166 10.38 -11.28 0.83
CA VAL A 166 11.06 -11.33 2.13
C VAL A 166 10.45 -10.34 3.15
N ASN A 167 9.77 -9.29 2.68
CA ASN A 167 9.00 -8.37 3.55
C ASN A 167 7.72 -8.99 4.15
N GLY A 168 7.43 -10.26 3.87
CA GLY A 168 6.29 -10.99 4.43
C GLY A 168 5.05 -11.06 3.54
N ASP A 169 5.05 -10.47 2.35
CA ASP A 169 3.98 -10.67 1.37
C ASP A 169 4.23 -11.94 0.55
N TYR A 170 3.62 -13.03 1.01
CA TYR A 170 3.77 -14.36 0.39
C TYR A 170 2.72 -14.68 -0.67
N ASN A 171 1.97 -13.70 -1.16
CA ASN A 171 0.96 -13.93 -2.19
C ASN A 171 1.60 -14.57 -3.44
N PRO A 172 1.15 -15.79 -3.83
CA PRO A 172 1.74 -16.52 -4.95
C PRO A 172 1.52 -15.84 -6.32
N LEU A 173 0.59 -14.88 -6.41
CA LEU A 173 0.36 -14.07 -7.62
C LEU A 173 1.65 -13.47 -8.19
N HIS A 174 2.62 -13.18 -7.31
CA HIS A 174 3.83 -12.46 -7.65
C HIS A 174 5.01 -13.35 -8.10
N ILE A 175 4.88 -14.69 -7.95
CA ILE A 175 5.95 -15.63 -8.29
C ILE A 175 5.46 -16.89 -9.03
N ASP A 176 4.16 -17.20 -8.98
CA ASP A 176 3.60 -18.43 -9.56
C ASP A 176 2.81 -18.12 -10.83
N HIS A 177 3.31 -18.61 -11.98
CA HIS A 177 2.69 -18.45 -13.28
C HIS A 177 1.27 -19.03 -13.34
N SER A 178 1.02 -20.16 -12.68
CA SER A 178 -0.29 -20.79 -12.71
C SER A 178 -1.32 -19.96 -11.96
N VAL A 179 -0.92 -19.34 -10.86
CA VAL A 179 -1.78 -18.43 -10.09
C VAL A 179 -2.01 -17.14 -10.89
N ALA A 180 -0.98 -16.53 -11.44
CA ALA A 180 -1.10 -15.30 -12.22
C ALA A 180 -2.06 -15.49 -13.41
N THR A 181 -1.92 -16.56 -14.18
CA THR A 181 -2.79 -16.86 -15.33
C THR A 181 -4.22 -17.17 -14.92
N SER A 182 -4.44 -17.82 -13.76
CA SER A 182 -5.78 -18.12 -13.25
C SER A 182 -6.60 -16.88 -12.91
N VAL A 183 -5.93 -15.76 -12.62
CA VAL A 183 -6.57 -14.46 -12.31
C VAL A 183 -6.46 -13.45 -13.45
N GLY A 184 -5.98 -13.89 -14.64
CA GLY A 184 -6.02 -13.13 -15.88
C GLY A 184 -4.77 -12.30 -16.20
N PHE A 185 -3.63 -12.56 -15.53
CA PHE A 185 -2.35 -11.97 -15.91
C PHE A 185 -1.52 -12.97 -16.75
N PRO A 186 -0.80 -12.51 -17.78
CA PRO A 186 0.02 -13.39 -18.63
C PRO A 186 1.25 -13.94 -17.91
N ALA A 187 1.70 -13.29 -16.84
CA ALA A 187 2.85 -13.65 -16.01
C ALA A 187 2.70 -13.12 -14.59
N PRO A 188 3.51 -13.57 -13.61
CA PRO A 188 3.60 -12.96 -12.30
C PRO A 188 3.87 -11.45 -12.37
N ILE A 189 3.16 -10.68 -11.56
CA ILE A 189 3.28 -9.22 -11.51
C ILE A 189 4.06 -8.80 -10.28
N LEU A 190 4.74 -7.65 -10.34
CA LEU A 190 5.41 -7.07 -9.18
C LEU A 190 4.38 -6.66 -8.11
N HIS A 191 4.75 -6.77 -6.85
CA HIS A 191 3.93 -6.28 -5.74
C HIS A 191 3.66 -4.77 -5.90
N GLY A 192 2.42 -4.36 -5.76
CA GLY A 192 2.04 -2.95 -5.84
C GLY A 192 2.80 -2.09 -4.84
N LEU A 193 3.00 -2.59 -3.62
CA LEU A 193 3.77 -1.89 -2.58
C LEU A 193 5.26 -1.76 -2.91
N CYS A 194 5.84 -2.65 -3.72
CA CYS A 194 7.19 -2.47 -4.26
C CYS A 194 7.24 -1.29 -5.22
N THR A 195 6.30 -1.21 -6.15
CA THR A 195 6.14 -0.06 -7.07
C THR A 195 5.91 1.24 -6.29
N PHE A 196 5.10 1.21 -5.24
CA PHE A 196 4.86 2.33 -4.33
C PHE A 196 6.16 2.85 -3.69
N GLY A 197 6.99 1.96 -3.14
CA GLY A 197 8.28 2.32 -2.56
C GLY A 197 9.25 2.87 -3.60
N THR A 198 9.26 2.29 -4.81
CA THR A 198 10.09 2.76 -5.94
C THR A 198 9.71 4.17 -6.37
N ALA A 199 8.42 4.45 -6.53
CA ALA A 199 7.93 5.78 -6.88
C ALA A 199 8.24 6.81 -5.77
N CYS A 200 8.03 6.46 -4.50
CA CYS A 200 8.40 7.32 -3.37
C CYS A 200 9.89 7.68 -3.39
N ARG A 201 10.77 6.70 -3.63
CA ARG A 201 12.21 6.93 -3.76
C ARG A 201 12.53 7.87 -4.92
N ALA A 202 11.87 7.70 -6.07
CA ALA A 202 12.06 8.57 -7.23
C ALA A 202 11.71 10.04 -6.91
N VAL A 203 10.55 10.27 -6.26
CA VAL A 203 10.12 11.61 -5.84
C VAL A 203 11.09 12.22 -4.84
N LEU A 204 11.49 11.48 -3.80
CA LEU A 204 12.47 11.98 -2.83
C LEU A 204 13.81 12.33 -3.50
N GLN A 205 14.28 11.51 -4.44
CA GLN A 205 15.52 11.76 -5.16
C GLN A 205 15.44 13.05 -5.98
N ALA A 206 14.34 13.28 -6.68
CA ALA A 206 14.15 14.43 -7.55
C ALA A 206 14.00 15.75 -6.76
N TYR A 207 13.28 15.73 -5.64
CA TYR A 207 12.85 16.95 -4.94
C TYR A 207 13.64 17.27 -3.68
N THR A 208 14.23 16.26 -3.03
CA THR A 208 14.85 16.41 -1.70
C THR A 208 16.23 15.76 -1.60
N ASN A 209 16.86 15.47 -2.74
CA ASN A 209 18.14 14.76 -2.80
C ASN A 209 18.14 13.45 -1.99
N GLY A 210 16.97 12.77 -1.95
CA GLY A 210 16.80 11.50 -1.27
C GLY A 210 16.58 11.59 0.24
N ASP A 211 16.40 12.77 0.83
CA ASP A 211 16.21 12.93 2.28
C ASP A 211 14.79 12.53 2.72
N PRO A 212 14.61 11.39 3.41
CA PRO A 212 13.31 10.94 3.86
C PRO A 212 12.72 11.78 5.01
N LYS A 213 13.52 12.63 5.66
CA LYS A 213 13.06 13.50 6.75
C LYS A 213 12.16 14.64 6.27
N THR A 214 12.21 14.95 4.98
CA THR A 214 11.36 15.96 4.33
C THR A 214 9.99 15.42 3.93
N PHE A 215 9.78 14.11 4.00
CA PHE A 215 8.54 13.47 3.60
C PHE A 215 7.40 13.78 4.56
N LYS A 216 6.22 14.09 4.01
CA LYS A 216 4.97 14.23 4.78
C LYS A 216 3.98 13.12 4.46
N ALA A 217 3.61 12.96 3.21
CA ALA A 217 2.61 11.97 2.80
C ALA A 217 2.78 11.56 1.34
N ILE A 218 2.29 10.37 1.02
CA ILE A 218 2.17 9.88 -0.36
C ILE A 218 0.87 9.10 -0.52
N LYS A 219 0.23 9.26 -1.67
CA LYS A 219 -0.94 8.49 -2.08
C LYS A 219 -0.75 7.99 -3.49
N VAL A 220 -1.03 6.71 -3.71
CA VAL A 220 -1.01 6.11 -5.06
C VAL A 220 -2.27 5.32 -5.33
N ARG A 221 -2.55 5.17 -6.62
CA ARG A 221 -3.50 4.22 -7.17
C ARG A 221 -2.77 3.29 -8.13
N PHE A 222 -2.95 1.99 -7.93
CA PHE A 222 -2.37 0.96 -8.79
C PHE A 222 -3.27 0.74 -10.01
N ALA A 223 -2.95 1.41 -11.11
CA ALA A 223 -3.78 1.43 -12.32
C ALA A 223 -3.47 0.29 -13.29
N SER A 224 -2.21 -0.15 -13.33
CA SER A 224 -1.71 -1.18 -14.24
C SER A 224 -0.72 -2.11 -13.56
N PRO A 225 -0.61 -3.38 -14.02
CA PRO A 225 0.41 -4.29 -13.52
C PRO A 225 1.80 -3.85 -13.97
N VAL A 226 2.79 -4.05 -13.10
CA VAL A 226 4.22 -3.93 -13.42
C VAL A 226 4.81 -5.33 -13.46
N TYR A 227 5.62 -5.61 -14.47
CA TYR A 227 6.30 -6.91 -14.62
C TYR A 227 7.78 -6.77 -14.26
N PRO A 228 8.34 -7.69 -13.44
CA PRO A 228 9.78 -7.76 -13.23
C PRO A 228 10.54 -7.84 -14.56
N GLY A 229 11.75 -7.29 -14.62
CA GLY A 229 12.56 -7.22 -15.84
C GLY A 229 12.24 -6.02 -16.75
N THR A 230 11.40 -5.08 -16.30
CA THR A 230 11.06 -3.86 -17.06
C THR A 230 11.62 -2.60 -16.39
N THR A 231 11.65 -1.49 -17.11
CA THR A 231 11.97 -0.18 -16.55
C THR A 231 10.71 0.51 -16.10
N LEU A 232 10.65 0.88 -14.82
CA LEU A 232 9.60 1.72 -14.27
C LEU A 232 10.02 3.19 -14.42
N ARG A 233 9.24 3.94 -15.18
CA ARG A 233 9.42 5.39 -15.33
C ARG A 233 8.48 6.11 -14.37
N THR A 234 9.03 7.03 -13.57
CA THR A 234 8.25 7.92 -12.72
C THR A 234 8.32 9.32 -13.29
N GLU A 235 7.22 9.80 -13.82
CA GLU A 235 7.05 11.18 -14.31
C GLU A 235 6.44 12.02 -13.19
N MET A 236 6.94 13.23 -12.99
CA MET A 236 6.59 14.06 -11.83
C MET A 236 6.27 15.49 -12.26
N TRP A 237 5.24 16.08 -11.67
CA TRP A 237 4.76 17.44 -11.92
C TRP A 237 4.56 18.18 -10.61
N ASP A 238 5.04 19.42 -10.56
CA ASP A 238 4.70 20.35 -9.49
C ASP A 238 3.21 20.68 -9.53
N ASP A 239 2.55 20.59 -8.39
CA ASP A 239 1.17 21.00 -8.30
C ASP A 239 1.04 22.48 -7.98
N GLU A 240 1.04 23.31 -9.02
CA GLU A 240 0.95 24.76 -8.93
C GLU A 240 -0.34 25.27 -8.28
N ASN A 241 -1.40 24.45 -8.27
CA ASN A 241 -2.72 24.83 -7.73
C ASN A 241 -2.83 24.56 -6.22
N ASN A 242 -1.81 24.00 -5.59
CA ASN A 242 -1.87 23.59 -4.19
C ASN A 242 -1.45 24.69 -3.22
N THR A 243 -2.24 25.75 -3.15
CA THR A 243 -1.98 26.90 -2.25
C THR A 243 -2.11 26.55 -0.77
N GLU A 244 -2.88 25.53 -0.40
CA GLU A 244 -3.12 25.14 0.99
C GLU A 244 -1.88 24.46 1.62
N ASN A 245 -1.26 23.51 0.92
CA ASN A 245 -0.05 22.86 1.41
C ASN A 245 1.15 23.81 1.42
N ALA A 246 1.24 24.74 0.47
CA ALA A 246 2.28 25.75 0.45
C ALA A 246 2.24 26.65 1.70
N LYS A 247 1.05 27.00 2.21
CA LYS A 247 0.88 27.74 3.48
C LYS A 247 1.41 26.96 4.69
N ASN A 248 1.39 25.64 4.63
CA ASN A 248 1.88 24.74 5.68
C ASN A 248 3.35 24.32 5.47
N GLY A 249 4.05 24.90 4.48
CA GLY A 249 5.45 24.61 4.19
C GLY A 249 5.66 23.28 3.45
N PHE A 250 4.62 22.70 2.85
CA PHE A 250 4.72 21.45 2.07
C PHE A 250 4.56 21.71 0.57
N HIS A 251 5.41 21.04 -0.19
CA HIS A 251 5.32 20.97 -1.64
C HIS A 251 4.56 19.71 -2.05
N ARG A 252 3.55 19.85 -2.91
CA ARG A 252 2.82 18.71 -3.46
C ARG A 252 3.30 18.40 -4.87
N VAL A 253 3.65 17.14 -5.08
CA VAL A 253 4.08 16.60 -6.36
C VAL A 253 3.02 15.63 -6.85
N MET A 254 2.57 15.78 -8.09
CA MET A 254 1.81 14.77 -8.80
C MET A 254 2.79 13.86 -9.53
N PHE A 255 2.51 12.55 -9.59
CA PHE A 255 3.37 11.60 -10.30
C PHE A 255 2.58 10.44 -10.90
N GLU A 256 3.14 9.85 -11.94
CA GLU A 256 2.66 8.64 -12.61
C GLU A 256 3.82 7.71 -12.98
#